data_c2c316fce75741db41670cbcd702f8c5
#
_entry.id   c2c316fce75741db41670cbcd702f8c5
#
_cell.length_a   1.000
_cell.length_b   1.000
_cell.length_c   1.000
_cell.angle_alpha   90.00
_cell.angle_beta   90.00
_cell.angle_gamma   90.00
#
_symmetry.space_group_name_H-M   'P 1'
#
loop_
_entity.id
_entity.type
_entity.pdbx_description
1 polymer ?
#
loop_
_entity_poly.entity_id
_entity_poly.type
_entity_poly.pdbx_seq_one_letter_code
_entity_poly.pdbx_strand_id
1 'polypeptide(L)'
;MSLTVTTWSLEQTSPRDLLPAAAPEGDVRVVRAEVPSPEFSRFLYASVGGDIRWTDRLPLTYAEWEKLLGRPGVETWVAYDRGTPAGYVELAARGESGDGPEGVVEIVYFGLLPAFRGRGIGGHLLSVGVARAWDLAERWPGLAPTERVWLHTCSKDGEHAMDNYLRRGFRLFDTKVEEEPDVPNPGPWPGAARD
;
A
#
# COMPACT_ATOMS: atom_id res chain seq x y z
N MET A 1 23.21 -6.21 13.11
CA MET A 1 22.65 -7.56 13.08
C MET A 1 21.89 -7.69 11.77
N SER A 2 21.86 -8.88 11.16
CA SER A 2 21.02 -9.16 10.00
C SER A 2 19.72 -9.84 10.46
N LEU A 3 18.67 -9.69 9.67
CA LEU A 3 17.38 -10.31 9.86
C LEU A 3 17.04 -11.11 8.61
N THR A 4 16.69 -12.37 8.75
CA THR A 4 16.18 -13.18 7.64
C THR A 4 14.76 -12.72 7.31
N VAL A 5 14.54 -12.21 6.12
CA VAL A 5 13.24 -11.72 5.66
C VAL A 5 12.72 -12.62 4.55
N THR A 6 11.50 -13.11 4.74
CA THR A 6 10.76 -13.82 3.69
C THR A 6 9.78 -12.85 3.06
N THR A 7 9.86 -12.67 1.74
CA THR A 7 8.95 -11.84 0.95
C THR A 7 8.09 -12.73 0.08
N TRP A 8 6.79 -12.52 0.13
CA TRP A 8 5.79 -13.21 -0.69
C TRP A 8 5.19 -12.23 -1.68
N SER A 9 5.19 -12.60 -2.94
CA SER A 9 4.57 -11.83 -4.02
C SER A 9 3.25 -12.47 -4.44
N LEU A 10 2.20 -11.67 -4.45
CA LEU A 10 0.84 -12.11 -4.75
C LEU A 10 0.25 -11.31 -5.91
N GLU A 11 -0.64 -11.92 -6.67
CA GLU A 11 -1.23 -11.31 -7.85
C GLU A 11 -2.71 -11.61 -8.04
N GLN A 12 -3.36 -10.77 -8.83
CA GLN A 12 -4.60 -11.02 -9.54
C GLN A 12 -4.35 -10.82 -11.03
N THR A 13 -4.90 -11.65 -11.89
CA THR A 13 -4.77 -11.61 -13.35
C THR A 13 -6.10 -11.33 -14.07
N SER A 14 -7.14 -11.09 -13.30
CA SER A 14 -8.46 -10.69 -13.78
C SER A 14 -9.16 -9.81 -12.74
N PRO A 15 -9.91 -8.79 -13.15
CA PRO A 15 -10.75 -8.01 -12.21
C PRO A 15 -11.81 -8.87 -11.49
N ARG A 16 -12.13 -10.06 -12.04
CA ARG A 16 -13.05 -11.03 -11.42
C ARG A 16 -12.42 -11.80 -10.24
N ASP A 17 -11.10 -11.73 -10.08
CA ASP A 17 -10.40 -12.35 -8.95
C ASP A 17 -10.69 -11.60 -7.65
N LEU A 18 -11.07 -10.31 -7.72
CA LEU A 18 -11.37 -9.51 -6.53
C LEU A 18 -12.59 -10.06 -5.78
N LEU A 19 -12.36 -10.44 -4.54
CA LEU A 19 -13.39 -10.80 -3.55
C LEU A 19 -13.53 -9.63 -2.55
N PRO A 20 -14.43 -8.67 -2.79
CA PRO A 20 -14.48 -7.45 -1.99
C PRO A 20 -14.98 -7.71 -0.57
N ALA A 21 -14.38 -7.04 0.41
CA ALA A 21 -14.91 -6.99 1.76
C ALA A 21 -16.12 -6.07 1.82
N ALA A 22 -17.03 -6.35 2.74
CA ALA A 22 -18.11 -5.42 3.08
C ALA A 22 -17.53 -4.09 3.59
N ALA A 23 -18.25 -3.01 3.33
CA ALA A 23 -17.91 -1.73 3.95
C ALA A 23 -18.05 -1.85 5.49
N PRO A 24 -17.11 -1.26 6.26
CA PRO A 24 -17.20 -1.25 7.70
C PRO A 24 -18.41 -0.43 8.16
N GLU A 25 -18.88 -0.69 9.36
CA GLU A 25 -19.90 0.15 10.00
C GLU A 25 -19.36 1.56 10.29
N GLY A 26 -20.24 2.56 10.23
CA GLY A 26 -19.91 3.95 10.52
C GLY A 26 -19.59 4.80 9.30
N ASP A 27 -19.07 6.01 9.52
CA ASP A 27 -18.73 6.97 8.46
C ASP A 27 -17.26 6.81 8.05
N VAL A 28 -16.97 5.69 7.38
CA VAL A 28 -15.66 5.44 6.75
C VAL A 28 -15.74 5.75 5.27
N ARG A 29 -14.85 6.63 4.80
CA ARG A 29 -14.78 7.04 3.38
C ARG A 29 -13.38 6.78 2.86
N VAL A 30 -13.29 6.26 1.65
CA VAL A 30 -12.02 6.12 0.93
C VAL A 30 -11.97 7.18 -0.17
N VAL A 31 -11.00 8.07 -0.09
CA VAL A 31 -10.88 9.25 -0.96
C VAL A 31 -9.49 9.26 -1.60
N ARG A 32 -9.44 9.56 -2.90
CA ARG A 32 -8.17 9.77 -3.60
C ARG A 32 -7.58 11.13 -3.21
N ALA A 33 -6.30 11.15 -2.87
CA ALA A 33 -5.52 12.36 -2.76
C ALA A 33 -5.13 12.82 -4.17
N GLU A 34 -5.93 13.69 -4.78
CA GLU A 34 -5.75 14.12 -6.18
C GLU A 34 -4.60 15.10 -6.34
N VAL A 35 -4.27 15.83 -5.28
CA VAL A 35 -3.13 16.76 -5.24
C VAL A 35 -1.95 16.04 -4.60
N PRO A 36 -0.85 15.79 -5.32
CA PRO A 36 0.35 15.23 -4.73
C PRO A 36 0.87 16.11 -3.59
N SER A 37 1.10 15.53 -2.43
CA SER A 37 1.67 16.22 -1.26
C SER A 37 2.71 15.31 -0.59
N PRO A 38 4.00 15.62 -0.75
CA PRO A 38 5.09 14.93 -0.08
C PRO A 38 4.91 14.85 1.44
N GLU A 39 4.47 15.95 2.07
CA GLU A 39 4.23 16.01 3.51
C GLU A 39 3.14 15.03 3.95
N PHE A 40 2.03 15.00 3.23
CA PHE A 40 0.91 14.14 3.54
C PHE A 40 1.26 12.65 3.31
N SER A 41 1.88 12.34 2.18
CA SER A 41 2.29 10.97 1.86
C SER A 41 3.37 10.46 2.82
N ARG A 42 4.35 11.32 3.19
CA ARG A 42 5.34 10.96 4.19
C ARG A 42 4.73 10.74 5.58
N PHE A 43 3.75 11.57 5.96
CA PHE A 43 2.98 11.37 7.20
C PHE A 43 2.28 10.01 7.20
N LEU A 44 1.57 9.67 6.14
CA LEU A 44 0.88 8.37 6.01
C LEU A 44 1.87 7.21 6.08
N TYR A 45 2.97 7.28 5.33
CA TYR A 45 4.02 6.27 5.31
C TYR A 45 4.61 6.03 6.71
N ALA A 46 5.03 7.10 7.38
CA ALA A 46 5.64 7.01 8.71
C ALA A 46 4.64 6.55 9.79
N SER A 47 3.36 6.96 9.68
CA SER A 47 2.33 6.64 10.68
C SER A 47 1.80 5.22 10.54
N VAL A 48 1.67 4.71 9.32
CA VAL A 48 1.23 3.33 9.05
C VAL A 48 2.38 2.36 9.24
N GLY A 49 3.55 2.69 8.70
CA GLY A 49 4.72 1.82 8.69
C GLY A 49 5.55 1.82 9.97
N GLY A 50 5.18 2.65 10.97
CA GLY A 50 6.01 2.89 12.15
C GLY A 50 6.24 1.65 13.04
N ASP A 51 5.31 0.71 13.07
CA ASP A 51 5.40 -0.54 13.82
C ASP A 51 5.65 -1.77 12.95
N ILE A 52 5.71 -1.59 11.62
CA ILE A 52 5.97 -2.67 10.64
C ILE A 52 7.25 -2.45 9.83
N ARG A 53 8.16 -1.60 10.33
CA ARG A 53 9.51 -1.38 9.81
C ARG A 53 9.59 -0.86 8.36
N TRP A 54 8.67 -0.03 7.93
CA TRP A 54 8.78 0.70 6.69
C TRP A 54 9.82 1.82 6.85
N THR A 55 10.99 1.66 6.28
CA THR A 55 12.10 2.61 6.43
C THR A 55 12.60 3.16 5.09
N ASP A 56 12.30 2.51 3.97
CA ASP A 56 12.95 2.76 2.68
C ASP A 56 12.71 4.18 2.15
N ARG A 57 11.53 4.73 2.38
CA ARG A 57 11.18 6.09 1.93
C ARG A 57 11.41 7.20 2.97
N LEU A 58 11.79 6.86 4.20
CA LEU A 58 12.07 7.89 5.22
C LEU A 58 13.23 8.81 4.85
N PRO A 59 14.32 8.32 4.19
CA PRO A 59 15.44 9.15 3.77
C PRO A 59 15.14 10.04 2.56
N LEU A 60 14.04 9.82 1.83
CA LEU A 60 13.75 10.56 0.62
C LEU A 60 13.58 12.06 0.91
N THR A 61 14.19 12.87 0.05
CA THR A 61 14.03 14.32 0.04
C THR A 61 12.64 14.73 -0.44
N TYR A 62 12.26 15.97 -0.20
CA TYR A 62 11.00 16.54 -0.71
C TYR A 62 10.88 16.36 -2.24
N ALA A 63 11.94 16.67 -2.98
CA ALA A 63 11.95 16.58 -4.44
C ALA A 63 11.81 15.13 -4.95
N GLU A 64 12.38 14.16 -4.24
CA GLU A 64 12.22 12.74 -4.57
C GLU A 64 10.79 12.26 -4.31
N TRP A 65 10.17 12.68 -3.21
CA TRP A 65 8.75 12.42 -2.95
C TRP A 65 7.87 13.05 -4.03
N GLU A 66 8.10 14.31 -4.39
CA GLU A 66 7.35 15.02 -5.41
C GLU A 66 7.45 14.33 -6.77
N LYS A 67 8.67 13.93 -7.17
CA LYS A 67 8.91 13.17 -8.40
C LYS A 67 8.17 11.83 -8.40
N LEU A 68 8.18 11.10 -7.29
CA LEU A 68 7.51 9.81 -7.14
C LEU A 68 5.99 9.97 -7.28
N LEU A 69 5.41 10.88 -6.52
CA LEU A 69 3.97 11.12 -6.47
C LEU A 69 3.42 11.74 -7.76
N GLY A 70 4.22 12.53 -8.47
CA GLY A 70 3.85 13.17 -9.74
C GLY A 70 3.92 12.25 -10.96
N ARG A 71 4.32 11.00 -10.80
CA ARG A 71 4.44 10.03 -11.88
C ARG A 71 3.06 9.58 -12.37
N PRO A 72 2.82 9.50 -13.69
CA PRO A 72 1.56 8.98 -14.23
C PRO A 72 1.22 7.58 -13.67
N GLY A 73 -0.01 7.41 -13.21
CA GLY A 73 -0.49 6.14 -12.64
C GLY A 73 -0.06 5.88 -11.20
N VAL A 74 0.54 6.85 -10.52
CA VAL A 74 0.70 6.80 -9.06
C VAL A 74 -0.50 7.45 -8.40
N GLU A 75 -1.19 6.72 -7.53
CA GLU A 75 -2.36 7.20 -6.79
C GLU A 75 -2.28 6.83 -5.32
N THR A 76 -2.64 7.76 -4.46
CA THR A 76 -2.82 7.53 -3.02
C THR A 76 -4.30 7.60 -2.68
N TRP A 77 -4.86 6.50 -2.17
CA TRP A 77 -6.24 6.42 -1.69
C TRP A 77 -6.25 6.28 -0.18
N VAL A 78 -6.92 7.19 0.51
CA VAL A 78 -6.88 7.31 1.97
C VAL A 78 -8.25 6.98 2.55
N ALA A 79 -8.26 6.06 3.52
CA ALA A 79 -9.44 5.81 4.33
C ALA A 79 -9.51 6.85 5.45
N TYR A 80 -10.66 7.49 5.57
CA TYR A 80 -10.99 8.41 6.65
C TYR A 80 -12.12 7.82 7.50
N ASP A 81 -11.93 7.80 8.82
CA ASP A 81 -12.99 7.52 9.77
C ASP A 81 -13.39 8.85 10.43
N ARG A 82 -14.58 9.34 10.11
CA ARG A 82 -15.11 10.62 10.61
C ARG A 82 -14.13 11.79 10.48
N GLY A 83 -13.46 11.87 9.32
CA GLY A 83 -12.52 12.93 9.00
C GLY A 83 -11.07 12.71 9.46
N THR A 84 -10.78 11.66 10.23
CA THR A 84 -9.41 11.30 10.64
C THR A 84 -8.83 10.27 9.68
N PRO A 85 -7.60 10.46 9.15
CA PRO A 85 -6.94 9.43 8.34
C PRO A 85 -6.76 8.14 9.13
N ALA A 86 -7.29 7.03 8.61
CA ALA A 86 -7.24 5.72 9.25
C ALA A 86 -6.21 4.80 8.62
N GLY A 87 -5.83 5.06 7.38
CA GLY A 87 -4.87 4.30 6.62
C GLY A 87 -4.91 4.64 5.14
N TYR A 88 -4.09 4.00 4.34
CA TYR A 88 -4.03 4.27 2.92
C TYR A 88 -3.59 3.07 2.09
N VAL A 89 -3.83 3.15 0.81
CA VAL A 89 -3.28 2.29 -0.23
C VAL A 89 -2.66 3.17 -1.32
N GLU A 90 -1.45 2.83 -1.75
CA GLU A 90 -0.76 3.48 -2.85
C GLU A 90 -0.66 2.52 -4.03
N LEU A 91 -1.07 3.00 -5.20
CA LEU A 91 -1.02 2.30 -6.47
C LEU A 91 0.08 2.90 -7.34
N ALA A 92 0.77 2.07 -8.11
CA ALA A 92 1.75 2.51 -9.08
C ALA A 92 1.65 1.70 -10.38
N ALA A 93 1.33 2.38 -11.48
CA ALA A 93 1.45 1.78 -12.80
C ALA A 93 2.92 1.41 -13.06
N ARG A 94 3.15 0.22 -13.63
CA ARG A 94 4.48 -0.33 -13.94
C ARG A 94 5.37 -0.53 -12.72
N GLY A 95 4.77 -0.66 -11.54
CA GLY A 95 5.45 -0.89 -10.28
C GLY A 95 6.07 0.36 -9.65
N GLU A 96 6.67 0.18 -8.47
CA GLU A 96 7.25 1.27 -7.68
C GLU A 96 8.34 2.05 -8.45
N SER A 97 9.20 1.37 -9.19
CA SER A 97 10.25 2.01 -10.01
C SER A 97 9.71 2.75 -11.24
N GLY A 98 8.57 2.34 -11.78
CA GLY A 98 7.98 2.83 -13.00
C GLY A 98 8.54 2.21 -14.29
N ASP A 99 9.45 1.25 -14.17
CA ASP A 99 10.13 0.58 -15.29
C ASP A 99 9.54 -0.79 -15.62
N GLY A 100 8.50 -1.21 -14.88
CA GLY A 100 7.82 -2.48 -15.09
C GLY A 100 7.01 -2.52 -16.39
N PRO A 101 6.45 -3.70 -16.74
CA PRO A 101 5.69 -3.89 -17.96
C PRO A 101 4.41 -3.02 -17.98
N GLU A 102 3.96 -2.67 -19.18
CA GLU A 102 2.66 -2.03 -19.37
C GLU A 102 1.52 -2.95 -18.93
N GLY A 103 0.40 -2.35 -18.50
CA GLY A 103 -0.76 -3.11 -18.01
C GLY A 103 -0.55 -3.75 -16.62
N VAL A 104 0.59 -3.53 -15.98
CA VAL A 104 0.85 -4.01 -14.61
C VAL A 104 0.71 -2.87 -13.61
N VAL A 105 -0.08 -3.08 -12.57
CA VAL A 105 -0.23 -2.15 -11.44
C VAL A 105 0.22 -2.83 -10.16
N GLU A 106 1.07 -2.16 -9.42
CA GLU A 106 1.50 -2.59 -8.09
C GLU A 106 0.70 -1.85 -7.00
N ILE A 107 0.26 -2.58 -5.99
CA ILE A 107 -0.10 -2.01 -4.70
C ILE A 107 1.19 -1.92 -3.90
N VAL A 108 1.79 -0.72 -3.90
CA VAL A 108 3.13 -0.51 -3.35
C VAL A 108 3.12 -0.45 -1.82
N TYR A 109 2.16 0.28 -1.28
CA TYR A 109 1.95 0.41 0.16
C TYR A 109 0.48 0.27 0.50
N PHE A 110 0.22 -0.47 1.56
CA PHE A 110 -1.13 -0.64 2.10
C PHE A 110 -1.06 -0.88 3.60
N GLY A 111 -1.86 -0.16 4.36
CA GLY A 111 -1.98 -0.41 5.78
C GLY A 111 -2.87 0.59 6.51
N LEU A 112 -3.06 0.32 7.79
CA LEU A 112 -3.84 1.15 8.70
C LEU A 112 -2.96 1.66 9.85
N LEU A 113 -3.25 2.86 10.31
CA LEU A 113 -2.74 3.34 11.59
C LEU A 113 -3.18 2.37 12.69
N PRO A 114 -2.34 2.09 13.71
CA PRO A 114 -2.62 1.06 14.71
C PRO A 114 -4.00 1.19 15.40
N ALA A 115 -4.44 2.41 15.71
CA ALA A 115 -5.72 2.68 16.36
C ALA A 115 -6.97 2.30 15.54
N PHE A 116 -6.81 2.04 14.25
CA PHE A 116 -7.93 1.73 13.34
C PHE A 116 -7.96 0.27 12.89
N ARG A 117 -7.03 -0.56 13.36
CA ARG A 117 -6.98 -1.99 13.07
C ARG A 117 -8.09 -2.76 13.77
N GLY A 118 -8.45 -3.94 13.26
CA GLY A 118 -9.49 -4.81 13.86
C GLY A 118 -10.93 -4.34 13.68
N ARG A 119 -11.19 -3.31 12.86
CA ARG A 119 -12.51 -2.68 12.67
C ARG A 119 -13.10 -2.89 11.26
N GLY A 120 -12.56 -3.83 10.50
CA GLY A 120 -13.02 -4.11 9.11
C GLY A 120 -12.52 -3.11 8.06
N ILE A 121 -11.90 -1.99 8.46
CA ILE A 121 -11.47 -0.92 7.54
C ILE A 121 -10.41 -1.42 6.56
N GLY A 122 -9.47 -2.28 7.00
CA GLY A 122 -8.38 -2.77 6.15
C GLY A 122 -8.88 -3.58 4.96
N GLY A 123 -9.80 -4.51 5.17
CA GLY A 123 -10.38 -5.30 4.08
C GLY A 123 -11.15 -4.44 3.07
N HIS A 124 -11.88 -3.43 3.56
CA HIS A 124 -12.61 -2.49 2.70
C HIS A 124 -11.64 -1.61 1.90
N LEU A 125 -10.66 -0.98 2.55
CA LEU A 125 -9.65 -0.15 1.90
C LEU A 125 -8.88 -0.91 0.82
N LEU A 126 -8.45 -2.15 1.12
CA LEU A 126 -7.78 -2.99 0.14
C LEU A 126 -8.71 -3.32 -1.04
N SER A 127 -9.99 -3.63 -0.78
CA SER A 127 -10.97 -3.89 -1.85
C SER A 127 -11.15 -2.69 -2.77
N VAL A 128 -11.22 -1.48 -2.21
CA VAL A 128 -11.27 -0.24 -2.99
C VAL A 128 -9.98 -0.05 -3.78
N GLY A 129 -8.82 -0.20 -3.14
CA GLY A 129 -7.52 -0.05 -3.80
C GLY A 129 -7.36 -1.00 -4.99
N VAL A 130 -7.71 -2.28 -4.83
CA VAL A 130 -7.66 -3.27 -5.91
C VAL A 130 -8.63 -2.90 -7.05
N ALA A 131 -9.87 -2.51 -6.75
CA ALA A 131 -10.80 -2.05 -7.76
C ALA A 131 -10.26 -0.83 -8.52
N ARG A 132 -9.65 0.13 -7.81
CA ARG A 132 -9.01 1.32 -8.41
C ARG A 132 -7.75 0.99 -9.20
N ALA A 133 -7.03 -0.09 -8.87
CA ALA A 133 -5.92 -0.58 -9.68
C ALA A 133 -6.42 -1.16 -11.02
N TRP A 134 -7.53 -1.90 -11.02
CA TRP A 134 -8.11 -2.45 -12.24
C TRP A 134 -8.65 -1.41 -13.20
N ASP A 135 -9.22 -0.30 -12.72
CA ASP A 135 -9.75 0.80 -13.53
C ASP A 135 -8.77 1.99 -13.65
N LEU A 136 -7.48 1.81 -13.36
CA LEU A 136 -6.48 2.88 -13.33
C LEU A 136 -6.38 3.63 -14.66
N ALA A 137 -6.38 2.92 -15.78
CA ALA A 137 -6.29 3.50 -17.12
C ALA A 137 -7.47 4.42 -17.48
N GLU A 138 -8.63 4.25 -16.85
CA GLU A 138 -9.77 5.15 -17.06
C GLU A 138 -9.50 6.57 -16.51
N ARG A 139 -8.64 6.67 -15.50
CA ARG A 139 -8.24 7.96 -14.88
C ARG A 139 -6.95 8.55 -15.44
N TRP A 140 -6.15 7.72 -16.13
CA TRP A 140 -4.86 8.12 -16.67
C TRP A 140 -4.79 7.85 -18.17
N PRO A 141 -5.28 8.81 -19.02
CA PRO A 141 -5.17 8.67 -20.46
C PRO A 141 -3.70 8.45 -20.90
N GLY A 142 -3.48 7.43 -21.71
CA GLY A 142 -2.15 7.05 -22.19
C GLY A 142 -1.51 5.87 -21.44
N LEU A 143 -2.09 5.40 -20.35
CA LEU A 143 -1.72 4.11 -19.77
C LEU A 143 -2.47 2.96 -20.46
N ALA A 144 -1.78 1.83 -20.61
CA ALA A 144 -2.43 0.60 -21.06
C ALA A 144 -3.47 0.11 -20.04
N PRO A 145 -4.58 -0.54 -20.50
CA PRO A 145 -5.51 -1.19 -19.60
C PRO A 145 -4.80 -2.15 -18.65
N THR A 146 -5.29 -2.21 -17.40
CA THR A 146 -4.68 -3.10 -16.40
C THR A 146 -4.98 -4.55 -16.75
N GLU A 147 -3.93 -5.35 -16.86
CA GLU A 147 -3.96 -6.80 -17.11
C GLU A 147 -3.56 -7.61 -15.87
N ARG A 148 -2.83 -6.97 -14.95
CA ARG A 148 -2.32 -7.60 -13.75
C ARG A 148 -2.23 -6.59 -12.59
N VAL A 149 -2.73 -6.98 -11.44
CA VAL A 149 -2.51 -6.28 -10.16
C VAL A 149 -1.69 -7.18 -9.26
N TRP A 150 -0.60 -6.66 -8.69
CA TRP A 150 0.23 -7.42 -7.79
C TRP A 150 0.64 -6.60 -6.57
N LEU A 151 1.13 -7.28 -5.57
CA LEU A 151 1.72 -6.71 -4.37
C LEU A 151 2.74 -7.69 -3.79
N HIS A 152 3.54 -7.20 -2.88
CA HIS A 152 4.33 -8.07 -2.02
C HIS A 152 4.06 -7.76 -0.54
N THR A 153 4.31 -8.75 0.30
CA THR A 153 4.31 -8.64 1.75
C THR A 153 5.47 -9.44 2.30
N CYS A 154 5.92 -9.16 3.50
CA CYS A 154 7.07 -9.84 4.07
C CYS A 154 6.86 -10.22 5.54
N SER A 155 7.80 -11.00 6.06
CA SER A 155 7.77 -11.47 7.45
C SER A 155 7.89 -10.36 8.51
N LYS A 156 8.13 -9.10 8.08
CA LYS A 156 8.11 -7.92 8.95
C LYS A 156 6.74 -7.27 9.06
N ASP A 157 5.81 -7.61 8.15
CA ASP A 157 4.45 -7.07 8.13
C ASP A 157 3.59 -7.69 9.25
N GLY A 158 2.44 -7.08 9.49
CA GLY A 158 1.50 -7.59 10.50
C GLY A 158 0.99 -9.00 10.16
N GLU A 159 0.80 -9.83 11.18
CA GLU A 159 0.39 -11.24 11.06
C GLU A 159 -0.88 -11.50 10.23
N HIS A 160 -1.74 -10.48 10.07
CA HIS A 160 -2.99 -10.59 9.30
C HIS A 160 -2.85 -10.11 7.84
N ALA A 161 -1.69 -9.63 7.41
CA ALA A 161 -1.51 -9.06 6.08
C ALA A 161 -1.75 -10.10 4.98
N MET A 162 -1.05 -11.24 5.04
CA MET A 162 -1.20 -12.34 4.09
C MET A 162 -2.65 -12.82 3.98
N ASP A 163 -3.30 -13.09 5.11
CA ASP A 163 -4.69 -13.54 5.15
C ASP A 163 -5.64 -12.53 4.52
N ASN A 164 -5.41 -11.24 4.72
CA ASN A 164 -6.22 -10.20 4.11
C ASN A 164 -6.09 -10.20 2.58
N TYR A 165 -4.87 -10.39 2.05
CA TYR A 165 -4.63 -10.47 0.62
C TYR A 165 -5.30 -11.71 0.00
N LEU A 166 -5.11 -12.88 0.60
CA LEU A 166 -5.73 -14.14 0.14
C LEU A 166 -7.27 -14.04 0.13
N ARG A 167 -7.85 -13.47 1.18
CA ARG A 167 -9.31 -13.24 1.25
C ARG A 167 -9.83 -12.23 0.22
N ARG A 168 -8.99 -11.41 -0.35
CA ARG A 168 -9.33 -10.48 -1.45
C ARG A 168 -9.09 -11.10 -2.83
N GLY A 169 -8.72 -12.38 -2.88
CA GLY A 169 -8.58 -13.14 -4.12
C GLY A 169 -7.19 -13.05 -4.75
N PHE A 170 -6.20 -12.55 -4.03
CA PHE A 170 -4.80 -12.64 -4.47
C PHE A 170 -4.30 -14.08 -4.38
N ARG A 171 -3.38 -14.43 -5.26
CA ARG A 171 -2.70 -15.72 -5.31
C ARG A 171 -1.21 -15.53 -5.20
N LEU A 172 -0.55 -16.35 -4.39
CA LEU A 172 0.90 -16.39 -4.28
C LEU A 172 1.51 -16.87 -5.61
N PHE A 173 2.51 -16.15 -6.12
CA PHE A 173 3.22 -16.56 -7.33
C PHE A 173 4.74 -16.62 -7.16
N ASP A 174 5.30 -15.95 -6.13
CA ASP A 174 6.75 -15.98 -5.85
C ASP A 174 7.02 -15.86 -4.35
N THR A 175 8.14 -16.42 -3.92
CA THR A 175 8.64 -16.33 -2.54
C THR A 175 10.16 -16.17 -2.57
N LYS A 176 10.68 -15.15 -1.90
CA LYS A 176 12.11 -14.91 -1.72
C LYS A 176 12.47 -14.90 -0.26
N VAL A 177 13.70 -15.35 0.04
CA VAL A 177 14.28 -15.29 1.39
C VAL A 177 15.62 -14.58 1.27
N GLU A 178 15.78 -13.49 1.98
CA GLU A 178 16.96 -12.64 1.90
C GLU A 178 17.40 -12.20 3.31
N GLU A 179 18.69 -11.90 3.47
CA GLU A 179 19.23 -11.30 4.69
C GLU A 179 19.23 -9.78 4.54
N GLU A 180 18.54 -9.09 5.43
CA GLU A 180 18.46 -7.63 5.44
C GLU A 180 19.09 -7.03 6.71
N PRO A 181 19.60 -5.79 6.66
CA PRO A 181 19.99 -5.08 7.86
C PRO A 181 18.81 -4.89 8.82
N ASP A 182 19.03 -5.14 10.10
CA ASP A 182 18.03 -4.83 11.13
C ASP A 182 18.10 -3.32 11.45
N VAL A 183 17.28 -2.55 10.73
CA VAL A 183 17.20 -1.08 10.89
C VAL A 183 16.00 -0.76 11.78
N PRO A 184 16.19 -0.06 12.90
CA PRO A 184 15.08 0.38 13.74
C PRO A 184 14.23 1.42 13.02
N ASN A 185 12.91 1.34 13.15
CA ASN A 185 12.01 2.36 12.65
C ASN A 185 11.85 3.47 13.72
N PRO A 186 12.12 4.73 13.39
CA PRO A 186 11.99 5.84 14.35
C PRO A 186 10.53 6.18 14.69
N GLY A 187 9.55 5.61 13.96
CA GLY A 187 8.16 6.01 14.06
C GLY A 187 7.88 7.40 13.43
N PRO A 188 6.64 7.89 13.53
CA PRO A 188 6.24 9.18 12.93
C PRO A 188 6.82 10.42 13.64
N TRP A 189 7.27 10.29 14.90
CA TRP A 189 7.96 11.34 15.69
C TRP A 189 8.87 10.69 16.75
N PRO A 190 9.86 11.41 17.29
CA PRO A 190 10.71 10.87 18.35
C PRO A 190 9.90 10.34 19.54
N GLY A 191 10.18 9.10 19.94
CA GLY A 191 9.45 8.44 21.03
C GLY A 191 8.07 7.87 20.66
N ALA A 192 7.69 7.86 19.40
CA ALA A 192 6.44 7.25 18.93
C ALA A 192 6.57 5.73 18.73
N ALA A 193 7.76 5.19 18.61
CA ALA A 193 7.97 3.76 18.58
C ALA A 193 7.45 3.16 19.91
N ARG A 194 6.45 2.30 19.81
CA ARG A 194 5.98 1.52 20.95
C ARG A 194 6.87 0.27 21.03
N ASP A 195 7.42 0.05 22.22
CA ASP A 195 8.18 -1.16 22.54
C ASP A 195 7.32 -2.42 22.38
#